data_8a7866c62c8b86598b779bf2d1dd5839
#
_entry.id   8a7866c62c8b86598b779bf2d1dd5839
#
_cell.length_a   1.000
_cell.length_b   1.000
_cell.length_c   1.000
_cell.angle_alpha   90.00
_cell.angle_beta   90.00
_cell.angle_gamma   90.00
#
_symmetry.space_group_name_H-M   'P 1'
#
loop_
_entity.id
_entity.type
_entity.pdbx_description
1 polymer ?
#
loop_
_entity_poly.entity_id
_entity_poly.type
_entity_poly.pdbx_seq_one_letter_code
_entity_poly.pdbx_strand_id
1 'polypeptide(L)'
;GNASSSNSGLYPYFLNNIDSMEAGIKAAKGLGTTRRVLVLLSKSATNSQLFEIKYENGSCTHHPIKDYTNLDFSSSAGITEVLNEVKTQAQALNYALVIGGHGTGWTMKEDWQNYPYNAKKRHVYGKTSDSAYPFRFTDTRFMGSVTDPNYSINIPDIASAIAATGLKMQYILFDDCYMANAEVAYELRNVTNYLIASTSEVIIIGMPYASMWSNLSSATPGYSAIVSAFHNFYSKYTVPCGALSVIDCREMETLAGIMKEINAGYTLDETLRDSIQVLDGFNQPIFYDMTSYVKNLKPSTSLLSKYTTQMGKVIKSTQSTETLYSNLYNSPVYITVKSYSGITISDPSNNTAALKSKEKTNWWKATH
;
A
#
# COMPACT_ATOMS: atom_id res chain seq x y z
N GLY A 1 -2.50 5.89 11.99
CA GLY A 1 -3.45 4.88 12.46
C GLY A 1 -4.71 5.50 13.04
N ASN A 2 -5.85 4.96 12.67
CA ASN A 2 -7.16 5.37 13.21
C ASN A 2 -7.43 4.71 14.55
N ALA A 3 -6.62 4.98 15.57
CA ALA A 3 -6.96 4.60 16.92
C ALA A 3 -7.82 5.70 17.54
N SER A 4 -9.14 5.60 17.41
CA SER A 4 -10.07 6.50 18.09
C SER A 4 -10.29 6.08 19.54
N SER A 5 -9.99 4.85 19.91
CA SER A 5 -9.94 4.31 21.28
C SER A 5 -9.24 2.96 21.27
N SER A 6 -8.82 2.46 22.43
CA SER A 6 -8.18 1.15 22.62
C SER A 6 -8.98 -0.06 22.11
N ASN A 7 -10.25 0.11 21.74
CA ASN A 7 -11.16 -0.95 21.31
C ASN A 7 -11.82 -0.68 19.95
N SER A 8 -11.40 0.34 19.20
CA SER A 8 -12.01 0.67 17.90
C SER A 8 -10.96 1.04 16.87
N GLY A 9 -11.31 0.93 15.59
CA GLY A 9 -10.42 1.21 14.47
C GLY A 9 -9.36 0.12 14.25
N LEU A 10 -8.21 0.49 13.67
CA LEU A 10 -7.14 -0.43 13.31
C LEU A 10 -6.23 -0.83 14.49
N TYR A 11 -6.30 -0.14 15.63
CA TYR A 11 -5.38 -0.37 16.75
C TYR A 11 -5.30 -1.85 17.22
N PRO A 12 -6.43 -2.56 17.47
CA PRO A 12 -6.37 -3.97 17.86
C PRO A 12 -5.71 -4.86 16.81
N TYR A 13 -5.88 -4.53 15.53
CA TYR A 13 -5.28 -5.29 14.41
C TYR A 13 -3.79 -5.03 14.29
N PHE A 14 -3.32 -3.81 14.59
CA PHE A 14 -1.88 -3.54 14.68
C PHE A 14 -1.22 -4.31 15.82
N LEU A 15 -1.90 -4.49 16.95
CA LEU A 15 -1.40 -5.37 18.01
C LEU A 15 -1.26 -6.81 17.51
N ASN A 16 -2.27 -7.34 16.83
CA ASN A 16 -2.21 -8.67 16.22
C ASN A 16 -1.09 -8.78 15.16
N ASN A 17 -0.83 -7.71 14.40
CA ASN A 17 0.27 -7.69 13.44
C ASN A 17 1.63 -7.71 14.13
N ILE A 18 1.78 -7.01 15.26
CA ILE A 18 2.97 -7.08 16.09
C ILE A 18 3.16 -8.49 16.65
N ASP A 19 2.11 -9.11 17.22
CA ASP A 19 2.14 -10.49 17.70
C ASP A 19 2.52 -11.48 16.58
N SER A 20 1.99 -11.27 15.36
CA SER A 20 2.34 -12.07 14.18
C SER A 20 3.81 -11.91 13.79
N MET A 21 4.36 -10.69 13.88
CA MET A 21 5.77 -10.42 13.63
C MET A 21 6.64 -11.09 14.69
N GLU A 22 6.27 -11.01 15.96
CA GLU A 22 6.98 -11.68 17.07
C GLU A 22 6.95 -13.20 16.95
N ALA A 23 5.84 -13.78 16.49
CA ALA A 23 5.77 -15.20 16.16
C ALA A 23 6.78 -15.58 15.06
N GLY A 24 6.95 -14.73 14.05
CA GLY A 24 7.97 -14.89 13.02
C GLY A 24 9.39 -14.78 13.55
N ILE A 25 9.66 -13.81 14.45
CA ILE A 25 10.95 -13.64 15.12
C ILE A 25 11.27 -14.89 15.96
N LYS A 26 10.30 -15.38 16.73
CA LYS A 26 10.44 -16.59 17.54
C LYS A 26 10.73 -17.82 16.69
N ALA A 27 10.00 -18.00 15.58
CA ALA A 27 10.22 -19.10 14.64
C ALA A 27 11.62 -19.06 14.02
N ALA A 28 12.15 -17.86 13.76
CA ALA A 28 13.52 -17.64 13.28
C ALA A 28 14.59 -17.74 14.40
N LYS A 29 14.20 -18.07 15.61
CA LYS A 29 15.06 -18.13 16.82
C LYS A 29 15.76 -16.80 17.12
N GLY A 30 15.05 -15.68 16.85
CA GLY A 30 15.47 -14.33 17.19
C GLY A 30 15.90 -13.46 16.00
N LEU A 31 16.50 -12.33 16.32
CA LEU A 31 16.91 -11.29 15.37
C LEU A 31 18.39 -11.45 14.92
N GLY A 32 19.18 -12.33 15.58
CA GLY A 32 20.62 -12.37 15.40
C GLY A 32 21.30 -11.10 15.94
N THR A 33 22.51 -10.83 15.49
CA THR A 33 23.32 -9.69 15.94
C THR A 33 23.22 -8.45 15.03
N THR A 34 22.57 -8.57 13.88
CA THR A 34 22.59 -7.55 12.82
C THR A 34 21.23 -6.94 12.49
N ARG A 35 20.16 -7.45 13.11
CA ARG A 35 18.78 -6.99 12.82
C ARG A 35 18.19 -6.33 14.05
N ARG A 36 17.49 -5.24 13.83
CA ARG A 36 16.71 -4.53 14.84
C ARG A 36 15.30 -4.27 14.31
N VAL A 37 14.32 -4.28 15.19
CA VAL A 37 12.92 -4.00 14.87
C VAL A 37 12.44 -2.90 15.79
N LEU A 38 12.17 -1.74 15.21
CA LEU A 38 11.62 -0.60 15.91
C LEU A 38 10.18 -0.39 15.43
N VAL A 39 9.28 -0.19 16.36
CA VAL A 39 7.86 -0.04 16.11
C VAL A 39 7.38 1.30 16.65
N LEU A 40 6.82 2.13 15.77
CA LEU A 40 6.00 3.28 16.16
C LEU A 40 4.54 2.85 16.19
N LEU A 41 3.95 2.78 17.38
CA LEU A 41 2.55 2.43 17.57
C LEU A 41 1.75 3.65 18.03
N SER A 42 0.84 4.11 17.19
CA SER A 42 -0.12 5.17 17.52
C SER A 42 -1.33 4.59 18.25
N LYS A 43 -1.48 4.93 19.52
CA LYS A 43 -2.62 4.55 20.36
C LYS A 43 -3.82 5.47 20.13
N SER A 44 -3.56 6.73 19.79
CA SER A 44 -4.55 7.76 19.44
C SER A 44 -3.90 8.82 18.55
N ALA A 45 -4.68 9.80 18.09
CA ALA A 45 -4.15 10.94 17.34
C ALA A 45 -3.10 11.76 18.11
N THR A 46 -3.11 11.69 19.45
CA THR A 46 -2.26 12.49 20.33
C THR A 46 -1.24 11.68 21.12
N ASN A 47 -1.25 10.34 21.01
CA ASN A 47 -0.38 9.49 21.82
C ASN A 47 0.17 8.34 20.99
N SER A 48 1.47 8.33 20.83
CA SER A 48 2.21 7.28 20.11
C SER A 48 3.49 6.91 20.88
N GLN A 49 3.94 5.69 20.72
CA GLN A 49 5.13 5.20 21.37
C GLN A 49 6.05 4.53 20.36
N LEU A 50 7.31 4.92 20.34
CA LEU A 50 8.40 4.21 19.69
C LEU A 50 9.02 3.23 20.67
N PHE A 51 9.12 1.96 20.31
CA PHE A 51 9.77 0.93 21.08
C PHE A 51 10.55 -0.03 20.18
N GLU A 52 11.50 -0.76 20.76
CA GLU A 52 12.23 -1.83 20.10
C GLU A 52 11.70 -3.19 20.54
N ILE A 53 11.50 -4.10 19.59
CA ILE A 53 11.26 -5.51 19.87
C ILE A 53 12.62 -6.19 20.01
N LYS A 54 12.89 -6.78 21.17
CA LYS A 54 14.06 -7.63 21.43
C LYS A 54 13.62 -9.07 21.63
N TYR A 55 14.50 -9.99 21.27
CA TYR A 55 14.28 -11.42 21.52
C TYR A 55 15.29 -11.90 22.55
N GLU A 56 14.81 -12.24 23.73
CA GLU A 56 15.62 -12.63 24.89
C GLU A 56 14.95 -13.81 25.59
N ASN A 57 15.76 -14.78 26.00
CA ASN A 57 15.31 -15.97 26.76
C ASN A 57 14.12 -16.72 26.08
N GLY A 58 14.06 -16.75 24.73
CA GLY A 58 13.04 -17.47 23.99
C GLY A 58 11.72 -16.71 23.78
N SER A 59 11.65 -15.44 24.17
CA SER A 59 10.48 -14.56 24.02
C SER A 59 10.84 -13.19 23.48
N CYS A 60 9.85 -12.53 22.86
CA CYS A 60 9.94 -11.13 22.48
C CYS A 60 9.55 -10.24 23.66
N THR A 61 10.26 -9.12 23.81
CA THR A 61 10.00 -8.08 24.82
C THR A 61 10.02 -6.71 24.15
N HIS A 62 9.19 -5.78 24.65
CA HIS A 62 9.14 -4.42 24.16
C HIS A 62 9.98 -3.50 25.05
N HIS A 63 10.94 -2.81 24.45
CA HIS A 63 11.79 -1.85 25.11
C HIS A 63 11.42 -0.43 24.66
N PRO A 64 10.70 0.36 25.49
CA PRO A 64 10.31 1.73 25.16
C PRO A 64 11.53 2.59 24.85
N ILE A 65 11.45 3.40 23.81
CA ILE A 65 12.49 4.34 23.39
C ILE A 65 12.00 5.77 23.63
N LYS A 66 10.83 6.11 23.08
CA LYS A 66 10.30 7.48 23.14
C LYS A 66 8.77 7.49 23.07
N ASP A 67 8.15 8.27 23.92
CA ASP A 67 6.72 8.61 23.82
C ASP A 67 6.57 9.92 23.07
N TYR A 68 5.58 9.97 22.19
CA TYR A 68 5.21 11.17 21.43
C TYR A 68 3.81 11.61 21.85
N THR A 69 3.72 12.87 22.26
CA THR A 69 2.44 13.52 22.61
C THR A 69 2.19 14.65 21.62
N ASN A 70 1.03 14.62 20.97
CA ASN A 70 0.60 15.63 19.99
C ASN A 70 1.55 15.81 18.78
N LEU A 71 2.38 14.82 18.44
CA LEU A 71 3.15 14.86 17.20
C LEU A 71 2.25 14.53 16.02
N ASP A 72 2.27 15.39 15.01
CA ASP A 72 1.48 15.23 13.79
C ASP A 72 2.20 14.29 12.80
N PHE A 73 1.81 13.01 12.81
CA PHE A 73 2.29 11.99 11.86
C PHE A 73 1.64 12.08 10.48
N SER A 74 0.68 12.98 10.28
CA SER A 74 0.10 13.29 8.97
C SER A 74 0.86 14.39 8.22
N SER A 75 2.02 14.76 8.73
CA SER A 75 2.94 15.74 8.13
C SER A 75 4.31 15.13 7.83
N SER A 76 4.97 15.66 6.81
CA SER A 76 6.36 15.30 6.49
C SER A 76 7.30 15.54 7.68
N ALA A 77 7.12 16.64 8.43
CA ALA A 77 7.93 16.98 9.60
C ALA A 77 7.83 15.92 10.71
N GLY A 78 6.61 15.50 11.05
CA GLY A 78 6.40 14.50 12.11
C GLY A 78 6.99 13.12 11.76
N ILE A 79 6.86 12.70 10.50
CA ILE A 79 7.50 11.44 10.04
C ILE A 79 9.02 11.59 10.06
N THR A 80 9.55 12.74 9.60
CA THR A 80 11.01 13.01 9.60
C THR A 80 11.57 12.93 11.02
N GLU A 81 10.87 13.47 12.02
CA GLU A 81 11.30 13.41 13.43
C GLU A 81 11.46 11.96 13.88
N VAL A 82 10.45 11.12 13.62
CA VAL A 82 10.51 9.69 14.00
C VAL A 82 11.63 8.96 13.28
N LEU A 83 11.77 9.16 11.97
CA LEU A 83 12.81 8.49 11.19
C LEU A 83 14.23 8.91 11.63
N ASN A 84 14.42 10.16 12.01
CA ASN A 84 15.68 10.63 12.59
C ASN A 84 15.94 10.01 13.97
N GLU A 85 14.92 9.84 14.81
CA GLU A 85 15.05 9.09 16.07
C GLU A 85 15.46 7.65 15.81
N VAL A 86 14.77 6.96 14.88
CA VAL A 86 15.12 5.59 14.46
C VAL A 86 16.57 5.53 13.96
N LYS A 87 17.00 6.47 13.13
CA LYS A 87 18.38 6.54 12.61
C LYS A 87 19.40 6.72 13.75
N THR A 88 19.07 7.50 14.76
CA THR A 88 19.92 7.70 15.94
C THR A 88 20.02 6.46 16.80
N GLN A 89 18.90 5.79 17.06
CA GLN A 89 18.82 4.60 17.91
C GLN A 89 19.35 3.34 17.23
N ALA A 90 19.21 3.24 15.91
CA ALA A 90 19.50 2.03 15.16
C ALA A 90 20.27 2.35 13.86
N GLN A 91 21.55 2.71 13.99
CA GLN A 91 22.41 2.89 12.81
C GLN A 91 22.58 1.55 12.08
N ALA A 92 22.26 1.55 10.77
CA ALA A 92 22.29 0.37 9.93
C ALA A 92 22.76 0.70 8.51
N LEU A 93 23.26 -0.31 7.81
CA LEU A 93 23.59 -0.18 6.38
C LEU A 93 22.33 -0.15 5.49
N ASN A 94 21.29 -0.85 5.91
CA ASN A 94 20.02 -0.95 5.18
C ASN A 94 18.85 -0.72 6.14
N TYR A 95 17.88 0.03 5.67
CA TYR A 95 16.60 0.23 6.35
C TYR A 95 15.48 -0.32 5.49
N ALA A 96 14.48 -0.89 6.14
CA ALA A 96 13.19 -1.22 5.53
C ALA A 96 12.09 -0.54 6.35
N LEU A 97 11.07 -0.05 5.69
CA LEU A 97 9.95 0.64 6.31
C LEU A 97 8.66 -0.13 6.03
N VAL A 98 7.95 -0.48 7.11
CA VAL A 98 6.59 -1.03 7.03
C VAL A 98 5.63 0.05 7.49
N ILE A 99 4.61 0.32 6.69
CA ILE A 99 3.60 1.33 6.98
C ILE A 99 2.25 0.64 6.98
N GLY A 100 1.55 0.66 8.11
CA GLY A 100 0.20 0.13 8.25
C GLY A 100 -0.82 1.24 8.46
N GLY A 101 -1.94 1.15 7.76
CA GLY A 101 -2.98 2.16 7.79
C GLY A 101 -4.17 1.83 6.92
N HIS A 102 -4.92 2.86 6.52
CA HIS A 102 -5.81 2.80 5.38
C HIS A 102 -5.13 3.48 4.19
N GLY A 103 -5.30 2.96 2.98
CA GLY A 103 -4.70 3.49 1.77
C GLY A 103 -5.66 3.66 0.60
N THR A 104 -5.37 4.65 -0.23
CA THR A 104 -6.05 4.90 -1.50
C THR A 104 -5.09 5.23 -2.62
N GLY A 105 -3.90 4.64 -2.53
CA GLY A 105 -2.88 4.85 -3.55
C GLY A 105 -2.43 6.31 -3.61
N TRP A 106 -2.37 6.80 -4.82
CA TRP A 106 -1.85 8.09 -5.24
C TRP A 106 -2.82 9.28 -5.13
N THR A 107 -4.09 9.03 -4.81
CA THR A 107 -5.09 10.11 -4.74
C THR A 107 -4.78 11.07 -3.59
N MET A 108 -5.01 12.37 -3.82
CA MET A 108 -4.73 13.40 -2.84
C MET A 108 -5.87 13.53 -1.82
N LYS A 109 -5.53 13.66 -0.54
CA LYS A 109 -6.51 13.74 0.55
C LYS A 109 -7.52 14.87 0.38
N GLU A 110 -7.08 16.00 -0.15
CA GLU A 110 -7.93 17.17 -0.40
C GLU A 110 -8.94 16.98 -1.52
N ASP A 111 -8.67 16.11 -2.48
CA ASP A 111 -9.56 15.84 -3.61
C ASP A 111 -10.73 14.94 -3.22
N TRP A 112 -10.61 14.25 -2.11
CA TRP A 112 -11.63 13.37 -1.53
C TRP A 112 -12.59 14.06 -0.54
N GLN A 113 -12.34 15.29 -0.12
CA GLN A 113 -13.09 15.96 0.96
C GLN A 113 -14.61 15.99 0.75
N ASN A 114 -15.11 15.93 -0.48
CA ASN A 114 -16.53 15.97 -0.79
C ASN A 114 -17.12 14.65 -1.29
N TYR A 115 -16.32 13.70 -1.72
CA TYR A 115 -16.79 12.47 -2.37
C TYR A 115 -17.31 11.41 -1.37
N PRO A 116 -16.64 11.14 -0.26
CA PRO A 116 -17.05 10.10 0.69
C PRO A 116 -18.24 10.44 1.54
N TYR A 117 -18.41 11.70 1.89
CA TYR A 117 -19.54 12.16 2.69
C TYR A 117 -20.89 12.02 1.97
N ASN A 118 -20.91 12.13 0.64
CA ASN A 118 -22.11 11.97 -0.16
C ASN A 118 -22.55 10.50 -0.31
N ALA A 119 -21.64 9.55 -0.25
CA ALA A 119 -21.97 8.13 -0.27
C ALA A 119 -22.67 7.69 1.04
N LYS A 120 -22.28 8.25 2.19
CA LYS A 120 -22.92 7.97 3.49
C LYS A 120 -24.38 8.42 3.57
N LYS A 121 -24.78 9.45 2.83
CA LYS A 121 -26.18 9.94 2.80
C LYS A 121 -27.12 9.07 1.97
N ARG A 122 -26.61 8.14 1.16
CA ARG A 122 -27.43 7.27 0.29
C ARG A 122 -27.86 5.95 0.93
N HIS A 123 -27.32 5.55 2.07
CA HIS A 123 -27.65 4.27 2.71
C HIS A 123 -28.41 4.42 4.02
N VAL A 124 -29.60 5.02 3.96
CA VAL A 124 -30.63 4.88 4.99
C VAL A 124 -31.86 4.20 4.40
N TYR A 125 -31.70 3.03 3.79
CA TYR A 125 -32.83 2.11 3.57
C TYR A 125 -32.27 0.71 3.24
N GLY A 126 -32.56 -0.22 4.17
CA GLY A 126 -32.38 -1.66 3.95
C GLY A 126 -31.71 -2.37 5.11
N LYS A 127 -32.50 -2.66 6.15
CA LYS A 127 -32.16 -3.71 7.11
C LYS A 127 -32.21 -5.06 6.38
N THR A 128 -31.07 -5.68 6.15
CA THR A 128 -30.99 -7.12 6.02
C THR A 128 -29.96 -7.63 7.02
N SER A 129 -30.49 -8.34 8.01
CA SER A 129 -29.71 -9.11 8.95
C SER A 129 -29.16 -10.34 8.23
N ASP A 130 -27.87 -10.33 7.92
CA ASP A 130 -27.14 -11.56 7.67
C ASP A 130 -25.82 -11.53 8.45
N SER A 131 -25.85 -12.27 9.54
CA SER A 131 -24.82 -12.35 10.58
C SER A 131 -23.68 -13.30 10.22
N ALA A 132 -23.35 -13.48 8.94
CA ALA A 132 -22.32 -14.42 8.51
C ALA A 132 -20.91 -13.83 8.38
N TYR A 133 -20.77 -12.50 8.45
CA TYR A 133 -19.45 -11.84 8.34
C TYR A 133 -19.27 -10.81 9.47
N PRO A 134 -18.42 -11.11 10.47
CA PRO A 134 -18.28 -10.26 11.67
C PRO A 134 -17.47 -8.97 11.44
N PHE A 135 -17.10 -8.63 10.21
CA PHE A 135 -16.19 -7.51 9.93
C PHE A 135 -16.94 -6.37 9.23
N ARG A 136 -17.16 -5.28 9.97
CA ARG A 136 -17.53 -4.00 9.39
C ARG A 136 -16.27 -3.32 8.89
N PHE A 137 -16.10 -3.29 7.56
CA PHE A 137 -15.04 -2.51 6.94
C PHE A 137 -15.46 -1.05 6.85
N THR A 138 -14.59 -0.15 7.30
CA THR A 138 -14.75 1.28 7.13
C THR A 138 -14.06 1.75 5.87
N ASP A 139 -14.66 2.73 5.19
CA ASP A 139 -14.18 3.31 3.93
C ASP A 139 -12.70 3.66 3.95
N THR A 140 -11.97 3.25 2.92
CA THR A 140 -10.51 3.43 2.79
C THR A 140 -10.19 4.60 1.88
N ARG A 141 -9.25 5.47 2.26
CA ARG A 141 -8.80 6.59 1.41
C ARG A 141 -7.49 7.20 1.92
N PHE A 142 -6.54 7.57 1.00
CA PHE A 142 -5.17 8.03 1.27
C PHE A 142 -4.53 7.24 2.44
N MET A 143 -3.29 7.49 2.80
CA MET A 143 -2.74 6.82 3.97
C MET A 143 -3.16 7.56 5.25
N GLY A 144 -3.83 6.86 6.18
CA GLY A 144 -4.22 7.42 7.47
C GLY A 144 -5.70 7.34 7.78
N SER A 145 -6.31 8.44 8.24
CA SER A 145 -7.73 8.47 8.59
C SER A 145 -8.62 8.57 7.36
N VAL A 146 -9.66 7.77 7.35
CA VAL A 146 -10.70 7.79 6.31
C VAL A 146 -11.90 8.65 6.68
N THR A 147 -11.94 9.12 7.91
CA THR A 147 -13.03 9.93 8.45
C THR A 147 -12.63 11.39 8.69
N ASP A 148 -11.33 11.65 8.83
CA ASP A 148 -10.80 12.97 9.08
C ASP A 148 -9.51 13.20 8.25
N PRO A 149 -9.55 14.05 7.22
CA PRO A 149 -8.40 14.33 6.35
C PRO A 149 -7.21 14.98 7.08
N ASN A 150 -7.44 15.57 8.27
CA ASN A 150 -6.34 16.13 9.06
C ASN A 150 -5.40 15.06 9.61
N TYR A 151 -5.85 13.81 9.70
CA TYR A 151 -5.04 12.67 10.13
C TYR A 151 -4.62 11.77 8.95
N SER A 152 -4.46 12.36 7.77
CA SER A 152 -4.09 11.67 6.54
C SER A 152 -2.90 12.34 5.91
N ILE A 153 -2.08 11.56 5.20
CA ILE A 153 -0.89 12.03 4.54
C ILE A 153 -0.88 11.65 3.06
N ASN A 154 -0.43 12.55 2.20
CA ASN A 154 -0.20 12.25 0.79
C ASN A 154 1.14 11.54 0.58
N ILE A 155 1.26 10.77 -0.48
CA ILE A 155 2.50 10.02 -0.78
C ILE A 155 3.72 10.94 -0.99
N PRO A 156 3.61 12.12 -1.66
CA PRO A 156 4.71 13.05 -1.75
C PRO A 156 5.27 13.52 -0.40
N ASP A 157 4.41 13.65 0.62
CA ASP A 157 4.86 14.04 1.96
C ASP A 157 5.67 12.91 2.64
N ILE A 158 5.30 11.65 2.39
CA ILE A 158 6.09 10.48 2.85
C ILE A 158 7.44 10.45 2.15
N ALA A 159 7.46 10.63 0.82
CA ALA A 159 8.70 10.68 0.05
C ALA A 159 9.62 11.80 0.57
N SER A 160 9.07 13.00 0.79
CA SER A 160 9.78 14.15 1.32
C SER A 160 10.33 13.89 2.74
N ALA A 161 9.55 13.24 3.60
CA ALA A 161 9.96 12.91 4.95
C ALA A 161 11.17 11.96 4.96
N ILE A 162 11.13 10.91 4.13
CA ILE A 162 12.25 9.97 4.02
C ILE A 162 13.48 10.67 3.44
N ALA A 163 13.32 11.46 2.36
CA ALA A 163 14.40 12.21 1.73
C ALA A 163 15.08 13.16 2.71
N ALA A 164 14.34 13.85 3.57
CA ALA A 164 14.86 14.78 4.57
C ALA A 164 15.81 14.11 5.59
N THR A 165 15.71 12.81 5.79
CA THR A 165 16.62 12.04 6.67
C THR A 165 17.92 11.62 5.99
N GLY A 166 18.00 11.74 4.66
CA GLY A 166 19.09 11.18 3.86
C GLY A 166 19.09 9.65 3.77
N LEU A 167 18.05 8.99 4.24
CA LEU A 167 17.91 7.54 4.12
C LEU A 167 17.36 7.15 2.75
N LYS A 168 17.76 5.96 2.29
CA LYS A 168 17.09 5.26 1.19
C LYS A 168 16.70 3.87 1.68
N MET A 169 15.42 3.56 1.60
CA MET A 169 14.90 2.28 2.07
C MET A 169 15.26 1.15 1.09
N GLN A 170 15.62 -0.02 1.62
CA GLN A 170 15.74 -1.23 0.83
C GLN A 170 14.40 -1.60 0.20
N TYR A 171 13.35 -1.50 1.01
CA TYR A 171 11.97 -1.55 0.55
C TYR A 171 11.06 -0.72 1.47
N ILE A 172 9.93 -0.27 0.90
CA ILE A 172 8.77 0.17 1.65
C ILE A 172 7.67 -0.87 1.44
N LEU A 173 7.11 -1.40 2.54
CA LEU A 173 5.96 -2.28 2.51
C LEU A 173 4.75 -1.50 3.03
N PHE A 174 3.72 -1.37 2.22
CA PHE A 174 2.43 -0.87 2.66
C PHE A 174 1.52 -2.05 3.06
N ASP A 175 1.25 -2.16 4.35
CA ASP A 175 0.17 -3.00 4.89
C ASP A 175 -1.12 -2.20 4.83
N ASP A 176 -1.58 -2.00 3.61
CA ASP A 176 -2.54 -0.98 3.24
C ASP A 176 -3.19 -1.31 1.88
N CYS A 177 -4.36 -0.73 1.60
CA CYS A 177 -5.09 -0.95 0.37
C CYS A 177 -4.54 -0.10 -0.79
N TYR A 178 -4.56 -0.62 -2.03
CA TYR A 178 -4.37 0.14 -3.27
C TYR A 178 -3.04 0.89 -3.42
N MET A 179 -1.94 0.40 -2.82
CA MET A 179 -0.66 1.11 -2.87
C MET A 179 0.28 0.65 -4.00
N ALA A 180 -0.03 -0.46 -4.71
CA ALA A 180 0.77 -0.95 -5.84
C ALA A 180 0.32 -0.30 -7.16
N ASN A 181 0.66 0.96 -7.35
CA ASN A 181 0.37 1.70 -8.58
C ASN A 181 1.57 2.50 -9.09
N ALA A 182 1.51 2.84 -10.38
CA ALA A 182 2.61 3.52 -11.08
C ALA A 182 2.94 4.86 -10.43
N GLU A 183 1.92 5.59 -10.01
CA GLU A 183 2.04 6.90 -9.39
C GLU A 183 2.78 6.83 -8.06
N VAL A 184 2.41 5.88 -7.17
CA VAL A 184 3.11 5.69 -5.88
C VAL A 184 4.53 5.19 -6.08
N ALA A 185 4.73 4.20 -6.95
CA ALA A 185 6.07 3.66 -7.20
C ALA A 185 7.01 4.72 -7.80
N TYR A 186 6.49 5.55 -8.70
CA TYR A 186 7.26 6.65 -9.29
C TYR A 186 7.58 7.73 -8.26
N GLU A 187 6.63 8.11 -7.41
CA GLU A 187 6.85 9.11 -6.35
C GLU A 187 7.94 8.67 -5.37
N LEU A 188 7.94 7.39 -4.99
CA LEU A 188 8.87 6.84 -4.02
C LEU A 188 10.24 6.43 -4.60
N ARG A 189 10.46 6.47 -5.92
CA ARG A 189 11.64 5.90 -6.61
C ARG A 189 12.99 6.40 -6.10
N ASN A 190 13.04 7.62 -5.59
CA ASN A 190 14.26 8.23 -5.09
C ASN A 190 14.56 7.84 -3.62
N VAL A 191 13.56 7.39 -2.87
CA VAL A 191 13.66 7.12 -1.42
C VAL A 191 13.55 5.64 -1.07
N THR A 192 13.22 4.79 -2.04
CA THR A 192 13.22 3.32 -1.85
C THR A 192 13.74 2.60 -3.10
N ASN A 193 14.31 1.39 -2.90
CA ASN A 193 14.64 0.51 -4.01
C ASN A 193 13.43 -0.29 -4.47
N TYR A 194 12.60 -0.77 -3.53
CA TYR A 194 11.44 -1.60 -3.84
C TYR A 194 10.21 -1.12 -3.09
N LEU A 195 9.06 -1.25 -3.75
CA LEU A 195 7.74 -1.09 -3.16
C LEU A 195 7.08 -2.47 -3.05
N ILE A 196 6.63 -2.85 -1.87
CA ILE A 196 5.84 -4.07 -1.62
C ILE A 196 4.43 -3.60 -1.24
N ALA A 197 3.45 -3.89 -2.08
CA ALA A 197 2.10 -3.36 -1.86
C ALA A 197 1.03 -4.17 -2.61
N SER A 198 -0.22 -3.94 -2.25
CA SER A 198 -1.39 -4.49 -2.92
C SER A 198 -1.92 -3.55 -4.00
N THR A 199 -2.42 -4.14 -5.11
CA THR A 199 -3.16 -3.42 -6.17
C THR A 199 -4.64 -3.24 -5.83
N SER A 200 -5.12 -3.90 -4.77
CA SER A 200 -6.51 -3.96 -4.35
C SER A 200 -6.66 -3.74 -2.85
N GLU A 201 -7.86 -3.93 -2.31
CA GLU A 201 -8.06 -3.93 -0.86
C GLU A 201 -7.25 -5.03 -0.18
N VAL A 202 -6.70 -4.69 0.98
CA VAL A 202 -6.13 -5.64 1.95
C VAL A 202 -7.13 -5.79 3.09
N ILE A 203 -7.50 -7.03 3.41
CA ILE A 203 -8.41 -7.30 4.53
C ILE A 203 -7.77 -6.81 5.83
N ILE A 204 -8.58 -6.35 6.75
CA ILE A 204 -8.18 -5.69 8.02
C ILE A 204 -7.14 -6.48 8.86
N ILE A 205 -7.03 -7.79 8.67
CA ILE A 205 -6.00 -8.61 9.33
C ILE A 205 -4.58 -8.33 8.81
N GLY A 206 -4.45 -7.64 7.68
CA GLY A 206 -3.17 -7.17 7.14
C GLY A 206 -2.26 -8.28 6.62
N MET A 207 -0.96 -8.04 6.71
CA MET A 207 0.07 -8.96 6.21
C MET A 207 0.29 -10.15 7.14
N PRO A 208 0.46 -11.38 6.61
CA PRO A 208 0.75 -12.57 7.41
C PRO A 208 2.22 -12.60 7.85
N TYR A 209 2.60 -11.66 8.73
CA TYR A 209 4.00 -11.41 9.12
C TYR A 209 4.73 -12.66 9.63
N ALA A 210 4.05 -13.54 10.37
CA ALA A 210 4.67 -14.77 10.87
C ALA A 210 5.29 -15.62 9.76
N SER A 211 4.63 -15.72 8.60
CA SER A 211 5.13 -16.49 7.46
C SER A 211 6.05 -15.68 6.53
N MET A 212 5.98 -14.37 6.56
CA MET A 212 6.79 -13.47 5.74
C MET A 212 8.11 -13.08 6.40
N TRP A 213 8.20 -13.15 7.73
CA TRP A 213 9.25 -12.57 8.55
C TRP A 213 10.66 -12.89 8.09
N SER A 214 10.98 -14.17 7.90
CA SER A 214 12.34 -14.61 7.55
C SER A 214 12.85 -13.98 6.25
N ASN A 215 11.94 -13.73 5.30
CA ASN A 215 12.24 -13.12 4.01
C ASN A 215 12.25 -11.59 4.09
N LEU A 216 11.36 -10.98 4.87
CA LEU A 216 11.33 -9.53 5.10
C LEU A 216 12.56 -9.06 5.85
N SER A 217 12.96 -9.79 6.91
CA SER A 217 14.07 -9.40 7.77
C SER A 217 15.46 -9.80 7.25
N SER A 218 15.54 -10.42 6.08
CA SER A 218 16.82 -10.80 5.47
C SER A 218 17.56 -9.57 4.95
N ALA A 219 18.90 -9.58 5.05
CA ALA A 219 19.75 -8.58 4.42
C ALA A 219 19.55 -8.53 2.89
N THR A 220 19.18 -9.66 2.31
CA THR A 220 18.72 -9.78 0.93
C THR A 220 17.29 -10.33 0.95
N PRO A 221 16.26 -9.48 0.93
CA PRO A 221 14.88 -9.91 1.05
C PRO A 221 14.46 -10.90 -0.04
N GLY A 222 13.75 -11.95 0.36
CA GLY A 222 13.25 -12.98 -0.55
C GLY A 222 11.91 -12.57 -1.18
N TYR A 223 11.92 -11.64 -2.11
CA TYR A 223 10.71 -11.01 -2.64
C TYR A 223 9.67 -11.99 -3.19
N SER A 224 10.09 -13.02 -3.94
CA SER A 224 9.17 -14.04 -4.43
C SER A 224 8.55 -14.87 -3.29
N ALA A 225 9.33 -15.17 -2.25
CA ALA A 225 8.83 -15.89 -1.09
C ALA A 225 7.86 -15.04 -0.24
N ILE A 226 8.10 -13.72 -0.14
CA ILE A 226 7.19 -12.77 0.51
C ILE A 226 5.83 -12.79 -0.20
N VAL A 227 5.80 -12.64 -1.52
CA VAL A 227 4.59 -12.66 -2.33
C VAL A 227 3.87 -14.03 -2.23
N SER A 228 4.64 -15.13 -2.29
CA SER A 228 4.07 -16.47 -2.15
C SER A 228 3.48 -16.73 -0.77
N ALA A 229 4.12 -16.25 0.30
CA ALA A 229 3.58 -16.38 1.66
C ALA A 229 2.25 -15.64 1.82
N PHE A 230 2.15 -14.42 1.29
CA PHE A 230 0.92 -13.65 1.25
C PHE A 230 -0.18 -14.37 0.46
N HIS A 231 0.11 -14.79 -0.77
CA HIS A 231 -0.84 -15.49 -1.62
C HIS A 231 -1.32 -16.80 -0.99
N ASN A 232 -0.40 -17.60 -0.42
CA ASN A 232 -0.75 -18.86 0.25
C ASN A 232 -1.67 -18.65 1.47
N PHE A 233 -1.50 -17.54 2.19
CA PHE A 233 -2.36 -17.20 3.30
C PHE A 233 -3.77 -16.83 2.81
N TYR A 234 -3.86 -15.88 1.88
CA TYR A 234 -5.14 -15.35 1.41
C TYR A 234 -5.91 -16.30 0.50
N SER A 235 -5.23 -17.20 -0.22
CA SER A 235 -5.90 -18.27 -1.00
C SER A 235 -6.64 -19.29 -0.14
N LYS A 236 -6.26 -19.41 1.13
CA LYS A 236 -6.88 -20.32 2.11
C LYS A 236 -7.80 -19.61 3.09
N TYR A 237 -7.90 -18.29 2.98
CA TYR A 237 -8.78 -17.52 3.85
C TYR A 237 -10.24 -17.80 3.54
N THR A 238 -11.15 -17.52 4.48
CA THR A 238 -12.61 -17.77 4.34
C THR A 238 -13.20 -17.15 3.07
N VAL A 239 -12.70 -15.98 2.68
CA VAL A 239 -12.95 -15.36 1.38
C VAL A 239 -11.60 -15.28 0.67
N PRO A 240 -11.28 -16.18 -0.28
CA PRO A 240 -10.01 -16.15 -0.98
C PRO A 240 -9.91 -14.86 -1.79
N CYS A 241 -9.11 -13.91 -1.30
CA CYS A 241 -8.92 -12.63 -1.95
C CYS A 241 -7.61 -12.00 -1.49
N GLY A 242 -6.80 -11.58 -2.40
CA GLY A 242 -5.58 -10.85 -2.10
C GLY A 242 -4.66 -10.75 -3.28
N ALA A 243 -4.01 -9.61 -3.39
CA ALA A 243 -3.01 -9.32 -4.39
C ALA A 243 -1.81 -8.68 -3.71
N LEU A 244 -0.61 -9.11 -4.07
CA LEU A 244 0.62 -8.49 -3.59
C LEU A 244 1.65 -8.44 -4.70
N SER A 245 2.33 -7.32 -4.80
CA SER A 245 3.37 -7.07 -5.79
C SER A 245 4.62 -6.50 -5.16
N VAL A 246 5.76 -6.82 -5.75
CA VAL A 246 7.05 -6.18 -5.47
C VAL A 246 7.50 -5.45 -6.72
N ILE A 247 7.56 -4.13 -6.63
CA ILE A 247 7.88 -3.21 -7.71
C ILE A 247 9.31 -2.68 -7.51
N ASP A 248 10.17 -2.80 -8.52
CA ASP A 248 11.49 -2.17 -8.52
C ASP A 248 11.36 -0.70 -8.90
N CYS A 249 11.39 0.16 -7.89
CA CYS A 249 11.20 1.60 -8.07
C CYS A 249 12.34 2.25 -8.88
N ARG A 250 13.51 1.62 -8.98
CA ARG A 250 14.66 2.10 -9.77
C ARG A 250 14.41 2.02 -11.28
N GLU A 251 13.49 1.18 -11.70
CA GLU A 251 13.11 0.97 -13.11
C GLU A 251 11.95 1.87 -13.57
N MET A 252 11.37 2.65 -12.65
CA MET A 252 10.18 3.46 -12.92
C MET A 252 10.43 4.64 -13.83
N GLU A 253 11.63 5.24 -13.81
CA GLU A 253 11.97 6.35 -14.72
C GLU A 253 12.01 5.88 -16.19
N THR A 254 12.59 4.70 -16.44
CA THR A 254 12.59 4.10 -17.77
C THR A 254 11.17 3.75 -18.23
N LEU A 255 10.33 3.22 -17.32
CA LEU A 255 8.93 2.94 -17.62
C LEU A 255 8.16 4.21 -17.97
N ALA A 256 8.39 5.30 -17.23
CA ALA A 256 7.75 6.60 -17.50
C ALA A 256 8.12 7.13 -18.90
N GLY A 257 9.39 7.01 -19.31
CA GLY A 257 9.82 7.38 -20.67
C GLY A 257 9.11 6.60 -21.77
N ILE A 258 8.89 5.29 -21.56
CA ILE A 258 8.14 4.46 -22.51
C ILE A 258 6.65 4.83 -22.53
N MET A 259 6.07 5.10 -21.37
CA MET A 259 4.67 5.54 -21.28
C MET A 259 4.46 6.90 -21.95
N LYS A 260 5.44 7.82 -21.85
CA LYS A 260 5.43 9.08 -22.58
C LYS A 260 5.39 8.87 -24.10
N GLU A 261 6.18 7.93 -24.64
CA GLU A 261 6.12 7.57 -26.07
C GLU A 261 4.73 7.01 -26.44
N ILE A 262 4.14 6.19 -25.57
CA ILE A 262 2.81 5.60 -25.78
C ILE A 262 1.75 6.70 -25.76
N ASN A 263 1.70 7.53 -24.72
CA ASN A 263 0.68 8.56 -24.53
C ASN A 263 0.74 9.66 -25.61
N ALA A 264 1.92 9.93 -26.15
CA ALA A 264 2.08 10.88 -27.26
C ALA A 264 1.48 10.39 -28.59
N GLY A 265 1.39 9.08 -28.79
CA GLY A 265 0.95 8.49 -30.06
C GLY A 265 -0.40 7.77 -30.02
N TYR A 266 -0.91 7.46 -28.83
CA TYR A 266 -2.09 6.59 -28.67
C TYR A 266 -3.03 7.13 -27.61
N THR A 267 -4.29 7.18 -27.93
CA THR A 267 -5.38 7.61 -27.03
C THR A 267 -6.35 6.46 -26.82
N LEU A 268 -6.87 6.31 -25.61
CA LEU A 268 -7.86 5.30 -25.32
C LEU A 268 -9.15 5.57 -26.11
N ASP A 269 -9.59 4.57 -26.87
CA ASP A 269 -10.96 4.53 -27.38
C ASP A 269 -11.90 4.30 -26.20
N GLU A 270 -12.75 5.28 -25.90
CA GLU A 270 -13.66 5.28 -24.76
C GLU A 270 -14.57 4.03 -24.73
N THR A 271 -14.89 3.47 -25.91
CA THR A 271 -15.70 2.25 -26.02
C THR A 271 -14.99 1.01 -25.49
N LEU A 272 -13.67 1.06 -25.32
CA LEU A 272 -12.84 -0.04 -24.80
C LEU A 272 -12.58 0.07 -23.29
N ARG A 273 -13.03 1.15 -22.62
CA ARG A 273 -12.79 1.35 -21.19
C ARG A 273 -13.26 0.17 -20.34
N ASP A 274 -14.44 -0.36 -20.62
CA ASP A 274 -15.03 -1.50 -19.91
C ASP A 274 -14.29 -2.83 -20.17
N SER A 275 -13.39 -2.85 -21.17
CA SER A 275 -12.52 -4.00 -21.47
C SER A 275 -11.24 -4.00 -20.66
N ILE A 276 -10.91 -2.90 -19.97
CA ILE A 276 -9.72 -2.78 -19.14
C ILE A 276 -10.00 -3.46 -17.79
N GLN A 277 -9.08 -4.31 -17.32
CA GLN A 277 -9.20 -4.96 -16.02
C GLN A 277 -9.21 -3.92 -14.89
N VAL A 278 -10.27 -3.90 -14.12
CA VAL A 278 -10.43 -3.11 -12.89
C VAL A 278 -10.05 -3.98 -11.70
N LEU A 279 -9.38 -3.40 -10.69
CA LEU A 279 -8.91 -4.08 -9.48
C LEU A 279 -9.48 -3.46 -8.19
N ASP A 280 -10.51 -2.64 -8.31
CA ASP A 280 -11.21 -2.00 -7.19
C ASP A 280 -12.73 -2.13 -7.30
N GLY A 281 -13.44 -1.84 -6.20
CA GLY A 281 -14.90 -1.87 -6.12
C GLY A 281 -15.54 -0.48 -6.14
N PHE A 282 -14.86 0.56 -6.59
CA PHE A 282 -15.47 1.88 -6.72
C PHE A 282 -16.55 1.90 -7.81
N ASN A 283 -17.65 2.62 -7.60
CA ASN A 283 -18.71 2.78 -8.61
C ASN A 283 -18.18 3.38 -9.93
N GLN A 284 -17.19 4.26 -9.81
CA GLN A 284 -16.35 4.72 -10.91
C GLN A 284 -14.93 4.26 -10.58
N PRO A 285 -14.40 3.26 -11.28
CA PRO A 285 -13.10 2.67 -10.94
C PRO A 285 -11.95 3.67 -10.99
N ILE A 286 -10.97 3.44 -10.12
CA ILE A 286 -9.75 4.25 -10.00
C ILE A 286 -8.53 3.43 -10.42
N PHE A 287 -8.49 2.16 -10.02
CA PHE A 287 -7.31 1.31 -10.11
C PHE A 287 -7.45 0.29 -11.22
N TYR A 288 -6.92 0.61 -12.39
CA TYR A 288 -6.92 -0.23 -13.57
C TYR A 288 -5.59 -0.97 -13.71
N ASP A 289 -5.63 -2.24 -14.12
CA ASP A 289 -4.41 -2.99 -14.45
C ASP A 289 -3.65 -2.29 -15.58
N MET A 290 -2.39 -1.95 -15.33
CA MET A 290 -1.60 -1.13 -16.25
C MET A 290 -1.35 -1.81 -17.59
N THR A 291 -1.06 -3.13 -17.59
CA THR A 291 -0.84 -3.85 -18.86
C THR A 291 -2.13 -4.03 -19.65
N SER A 292 -3.26 -4.24 -18.97
CA SER A 292 -4.56 -4.26 -19.62
C SER A 292 -4.87 -2.91 -20.29
N TYR A 293 -4.59 -1.80 -19.60
CA TYR A 293 -4.74 -0.46 -20.17
C TYR A 293 -3.86 -0.27 -21.42
N VAL A 294 -2.55 -0.51 -21.33
CA VAL A 294 -1.62 -0.32 -22.44
C VAL A 294 -2.02 -1.16 -23.67
N LYS A 295 -2.46 -2.41 -23.46
CA LYS A 295 -2.94 -3.25 -24.57
C LYS A 295 -4.19 -2.65 -25.26
N ASN A 296 -5.08 -2.01 -24.51
CA ASN A 296 -6.28 -1.37 -25.04
C ASN A 296 -5.99 -0.04 -25.77
N LEU A 297 -4.82 0.57 -25.55
CA LEU A 297 -4.33 1.68 -26.37
C LEU A 297 -3.91 1.22 -27.77
N LYS A 298 -3.66 -0.09 -27.98
CA LYS A 298 -3.23 -0.70 -29.25
C LYS A 298 -1.96 -0.06 -29.83
N PRO A 299 -0.88 0.12 -29.03
CA PRO A 299 0.36 0.67 -29.54
C PRO A 299 0.98 -0.25 -30.59
N SER A 300 1.95 0.26 -31.36
CA SER A 300 2.70 -0.55 -32.33
C SER A 300 3.35 -1.76 -31.63
N THR A 301 3.53 -2.85 -32.38
CA THR A 301 4.17 -4.09 -31.87
C THR A 301 5.53 -3.81 -31.24
N SER A 302 6.33 -2.92 -31.85
CA SER A 302 7.64 -2.52 -31.33
C SER A 302 7.53 -1.83 -29.98
N LEU A 303 6.60 -0.88 -29.83
CA LEU A 303 6.41 -0.12 -28.61
C LEU A 303 5.80 -1.00 -27.49
N LEU A 304 4.87 -1.89 -27.81
CA LEU A 304 4.34 -2.89 -26.89
C LEU A 304 5.45 -3.84 -26.40
N SER A 305 6.37 -4.23 -27.27
CA SER A 305 7.52 -5.08 -26.91
C SER A 305 8.47 -4.35 -25.96
N LYS A 306 8.78 -3.07 -26.22
CA LYS A 306 9.57 -2.23 -25.29
C LYS A 306 8.90 -2.16 -23.90
N TYR A 307 7.60 -1.88 -23.88
CA TYR A 307 6.82 -1.83 -22.64
C TYR A 307 6.86 -3.15 -21.87
N THR A 308 6.58 -4.27 -22.55
CA THR A 308 6.54 -5.60 -21.92
C THR A 308 7.91 -5.98 -21.34
N THR A 309 9.00 -5.67 -22.07
CA THR A 309 10.36 -5.91 -21.59
C THR A 309 10.67 -5.10 -20.33
N GLN A 310 10.26 -3.83 -20.31
CA GLN A 310 10.47 -2.97 -19.14
C GLN A 310 9.61 -3.40 -17.95
N MET A 311 8.38 -3.81 -18.18
CA MET A 311 7.51 -4.35 -17.12
C MET A 311 8.13 -5.59 -16.47
N GLY A 312 8.83 -6.45 -17.23
CA GLY A 312 9.57 -7.59 -16.67
C GLY A 312 10.73 -7.19 -15.74
N LYS A 313 11.23 -5.94 -15.83
CA LYS A 313 12.22 -5.40 -14.89
C LYS A 313 11.57 -4.74 -13.69
N VAL A 314 10.47 -4.01 -13.92
CA VAL A 314 9.71 -3.29 -12.88
C VAL A 314 9.07 -4.27 -11.90
N ILE A 315 8.41 -5.32 -12.38
CA ILE A 315 7.72 -6.29 -11.52
C ILE A 315 8.66 -7.43 -11.14
N LYS A 316 9.19 -7.40 -9.93
CA LYS A 316 10.09 -8.43 -9.40
C LYS A 316 9.37 -9.70 -9.00
N SER A 317 8.17 -9.58 -8.49
CA SER A 317 7.29 -10.70 -8.13
C SER A 317 5.88 -10.16 -7.93
N THR A 318 4.89 -10.95 -8.36
CA THR A 318 3.49 -10.60 -8.16
C THR A 318 2.61 -11.84 -8.18
N GLN A 319 1.56 -11.85 -7.36
CA GLN A 319 0.50 -12.84 -7.37
C GLN A 319 -0.82 -12.20 -6.95
N SER A 320 -1.91 -12.70 -7.50
CA SER A 320 -3.26 -12.42 -7.03
C SER A 320 -4.08 -13.71 -6.96
N THR A 321 -5.09 -13.73 -6.13
CA THR A 321 -6.15 -14.74 -6.20
C THR A 321 -7.00 -14.51 -7.46
N GLU A 322 -7.76 -15.52 -7.87
CA GLU A 322 -8.65 -15.42 -9.05
C GLU A 322 -9.76 -14.40 -8.87
N THR A 323 -10.11 -14.14 -7.62
CA THR A 323 -11.13 -13.16 -7.24
C THR A 323 -10.56 -12.23 -6.19
N LEU A 324 -10.79 -10.93 -6.35
CA LEU A 324 -10.54 -9.91 -5.34
C LEU A 324 -11.86 -9.52 -4.68
N TYR A 325 -11.76 -9.04 -3.46
CA TYR A 325 -12.90 -8.60 -2.66
C TYR A 325 -12.79 -7.12 -2.36
N SER A 326 -13.89 -6.39 -2.49
CA SER A 326 -14.00 -4.99 -2.10
C SER A 326 -15.26 -4.77 -1.30
N ASN A 327 -15.18 -4.01 -0.23
CA ASN A 327 -16.30 -3.67 0.63
C ASN A 327 -16.44 -2.16 0.87
N LEU A 328 -16.12 -1.35 -0.11
CA LEU A 328 -16.07 0.11 -0.02
C LEU A 328 -17.40 0.76 0.37
N TYR A 329 -18.53 0.13 0.04
CA TYR A 329 -19.86 0.69 0.24
C TYR A 329 -20.72 -0.14 1.22
N ASN A 330 -20.10 -0.91 2.14
CA ASN A 330 -20.79 -1.88 2.99
C ASN A 330 -21.63 -2.92 2.19
N SER A 331 -21.26 -3.12 0.94
CA SER A 331 -21.87 -4.10 0.04
C SER A 331 -20.73 -4.80 -0.67
N PRO A 332 -20.44 -6.07 -0.36
CA PRO A 332 -19.30 -6.77 -0.91
C PRO A 332 -19.41 -6.88 -2.45
N VAL A 333 -18.33 -6.52 -3.10
CA VAL A 333 -18.14 -6.70 -4.55
C VAL A 333 -17.02 -7.69 -4.76
N TYR A 334 -17.25 -8.66 -5.64
CA TYR A 334 -16.26 -9.65 -6.05
C TYR A 334 -15.78 -9.33 -7.46
N ILE A 335 -14.48 -9.19 -7.62
CA ILE A 335 -13.84 -8.78 -8.88
C ILE A 335 -13.08 -9.98 -9.41
N THR A 336 -13.53 -10.52 -10.54
CA THR A 336 -12.80 -11.59 -11.23
C THR A 336 -11.57 -11.02 -11.92
N VAL A 337 -10.40 -11.60 -11.63
CA VAL A 337 -9.12 -11.20 -12.21
C VAL A 337 -8.87 -11.99 -13.49
N LYS A 338 -9.05 -11.35 -14.63
CA LYS A 338 -8.80 -11.92 -15.97
C LYS A 338 -7.41 -11.57 -16.50
N SER A 339 -6.84 -10.46 -16.02
CA SER A 339 -5.53 -9.95 -16.37
C SER A 339 -4.89 -9.31 -15.13
N TYR A 340 -3.63 -9.60 -14.88
CA TYR A 340 -2.93 -9.09 -13.71
C TYR A 340 -1.46 -8.81 -14.02
N SER A 341 -1.09 -7.55 -14.02
CA SER A 341 0.29 -7.11 -14.23
C SER A 341 1.04 -6.78 -12.95
N GLY A 342 0.35 -6.76 -11.81
CA GLY A 342 0.95 -6.46 -10.51
C GLY A 342 1.12 -4.97 -10.22
N ILE A 343 0.63 -4.10 -11.09
CA ILE A 343 0.66 -2.64 -10.90
C ILE A 343 -0.57 -2.02 -11.57
N THR A 344 -1.16 -1.03 -10.94
CA THR A 344 -2.29 -0.27 -11.48
C THR A 344 -1.86 1.11 -12.00
N ILE A 345 -2.75 1.74 -12.74
CA ILE A 345 -2.56 3.07 -13.32
C ILE A 345 -3.88 3.86 -13.29
N SER A 346 -3.77 5.18 -13.18
CA SER A 346 -4.91 6.10 -13.08
C SER A 346 -5.49 6.57 -14.40
N ASP A 347 -4.73 6.50 -15.48
CA ASP A 347 -5.03 7.16 -16.76
C ASP A 347 -6.46 6.92 -17.27
N PRO A 348 -6.99 5.66 -17.28
CA PRO A 348 -8.34 5.41 -17.76
C PRO A 348 -9.45 5.86 -16.81
N SER A 349 -9.15 6.29 -15.59
CA SER A 349 -10.17 6.61 -14.60
C SER A 349 -10.97 7.87 -14.92
N ASN A 350 -12.29 7.76 -14.81
CA ASN A 350 -13.25 8.87 -14.85
C ASN A 350 -13.78 9.24 -13.46
N ASN A 351 -13.22 8.65 -12.40
CA ASN A 351 -13.58 8.98 -11.02
C ASN A 351 -13.22 10.44 -10.73
N THR A 352 -14.11 11.17 -10.07
CA THR A 352 -13.94 12.61 -9.81
C THR A 352 -12.68 12.91 -8.99
N ALA A 353 -12.35 12.08 -7.99
CA ALA A 353 -11.13 12.26 -7.20
C ALA A 353 -9.89 11.96 -8.06
N ALA A 354 -9.94 10.90 -8.87
CA ALA A 354 -8.87 10.54 -9.79
C ALA A 354 -8.58 11.68 -10.80
N LEU A 355 -9.61 12.22 -11.43
CA LEU A 355 -9.48 13.33 -12.38
C LEU A 355 -8.85 14.59 -11.76
N LYS A 356 -9.13 14.86 -10.49
CA LYS A 356 -8.54 16.00 -9.77
C LYS A 356 -7.10 15.75 -9.34
N SER A 357 -6.76 14.51 -8.98
CA SER A 357 -5.47 14.16 -8.38
C SER A 357 -4.41 13.78 -9.42
N LYS A 358 -4.78 13.08 -10.50
CA LYS A 358 -3.80 12.45 -11.41
C LYS A 358 -2.81 13.43 -12.02
N GLU A 359 -3.28 14.60 -12.48
CA GLU A 359 -2.42 15.61 -13.09
C GLU A 359 -1.44 16.27 -12.10
N LYS A 360 -1.70 16.14 -10.80
CA LYS A 360 -0.81 16.63 -9.74
C LYS A 360 0.38 15.68 -9.50
N THR A 361 0.25 14.41 -9.87
CA THR A 361 1.27 13.39 -9.63
C THR A 361 2.52 13.62 -10.47
N ASN A 362 3.68 13.25 -9.94
CA ASN A 362 4.93 13.30 -10.70
C ASN A 362 4.95 12.27 -11.83
N TRP A 363 4.21 11.15 -11.69
CA TRP A 363 4.01 10.18 -12.77
C TRP A 363 3.33 10.83 -13.98
N TRP A 364 2.20 11.49 -13.79
CA TRP A 364 1.49 12.17 -14.88
C TRP A 364 2.38 13.18 -15.61
N LYS A 365 3.06 14.05 -14.86
CA LYS A 365 3.98 15.06 -15.41
C LYS A 365 5.14 14.46 -16.20
N ALA A 366 5.54 13.22 -15.88
CA ALA A 366 6.62 12.53 -16.58
C ALA A 366 6.13 11.79 -17.84
N THR A 367 4.85 11.46 -17.91
CA THR A 367 4.30 10.61 -18.96
C THR A 367 3.36 11.33 -19.93
N HIS A 368 2.95 12.55 -19.62
CA HIS A 368 2.15 13.45 -20.45
C HIS A 368 2.87 14.78 -20.68
#